data_5af4321a8c32a296bb7797330efbc1e2
#
_entry.id   5af4321a8c32a296bb7797330efbc1e2
#
_cell.length_a   1.000
_cell.length_b   1.000
_cell.length_c   1.000
_cell.angle_alpha   90.00
_cell.angle_beta   90.00
_cell.angle_gamma   90.00
#
_symmetry.space_group_name_H-M   'P 1'
#
loop_
_entity.id
_entity.type
_entity.pdbx_description
1 polymer ?
#
loop_
_entity_poly.entity_id
_entity_poly.type
_entity_poly.pdbx_seq_one_letter_code
_entity_poly.pdbx_strand_id
1 'polypeptide(L)'
;MYDVIFLLSLQIKLKLSHVSNTISEINGVQLYNSFVAGAQKIFENQALLNNINFYPVPDADTGTNLASTMYSIVNTVKAEENIQATALALADAALMGARGNSGIIFAQFLYGFSKDIKEQQTMNIKEFATYMSVASECAYYALAKPKEGTMISVIKDWANDLVDSCETTDDFTTLLLNALNVAMESLKETGKFIAAKAKTIVDAGAKGFVVFLEGMCEYFHSGEKTVQVANAEIIDSEWLGEDNHEDITFRYCTEALMIGEDLDKNKLTSLIETMGDCLVIAGSPRKMRLHIHTDYPWEVLEKVQTFGRVVYQKVEDMVMQNDLVSNRKSKIGILSDSACDIPKEMLEKYQIQTIPLTVSFGDEFYLDQLTIKPKQFVEKLEKSAEMPRSSQPSLMDFTNRYNYLTTHYDSIVSVHLNGKFSGMINSSRKAATAVSKTTGKKIDVVDSHNATGALGLCVLRTAEAAIGGMEHDELVAKSIEWSEKVKLFVSCVNTKYLINSGRLSTFRAMMLKLFKIKPLFTLDSEGELQLGTFSFRTKDNFKKILGLIKENYEHKKIWNYCIMHVDNPEAAQYLSEVVEKLTGRKPLYIEDACTMLAGKVGPKAVAVAIMEE
;
A
#
# COMPACT_ATOMS: atom_id res chain seq x y z
N MET A 1 2.04 -30.88 -14.93
CA MET A 1 2.94 -29.98 -14.19
C MET A 1 4.23 -30.69 -13.73
N TYR A 2 4.18 -31.91 -13.18
CA TYR A 2 5.38 -32.70 -12.83
C TYR A 2 6.30 -32.99 -14.03
N ASP A 3 5.74 -33.24 -15.22
CA ASP A 3 6.52 -33.51 -16.44
C ASP A 3 7.30 -32.29 -16.96
N VAL A 4 6.79 -31.07 -16.73
CA VAL A 4 7.47 -29.83 -17.14
C VAL A 4 8.67 -29.52 -16.23
N ILE A 5 8.55 -29.79 -14.92
CA ILE A 5 9.66 -29.64 -13.96
C ILE A 5 10.74 -30.69 -14.23
N PHE A 6 10.34 -31.90 -14.57
CA PHE A 6 11.27 -32.99 -14.93
C PHE A 6 11.97 -32.71 -16.28
N LEU A 7 11.27 -32.17 -17.27
CA LEU A 7 11.85 -31.76 -18.57
C LEU A 7 12.81 -30.57 -18.43
N LEU A 8 12.52 -29.60 -17.56
CA LEU A 8 13.44 -28.50 -17.24
C LEU A 8 14.72 -29.00 -16.55
N SER A 9 14.59 -29.92 -15.58
CA SER A 9 15.76 -30.54 -14.93
C SER A 9 16.58 -31.38 -15.91
N LEU A 10 15.97 -32.02 -16.90
CA LEU A 10 16.66 -32.76 -17.98
C LEU A 10 17.29 -31.81 -18.99
N GLN A 11 16.65 -30.71 -19.35
CA GLN A 11 17.23 -29.68 -20.23
C GLN A 11 18.41 -28.95 -19.59
N ILE A 12 18.36 -28.70 -18.29
CA ILE A 12 19.51 -28.15 -17.52
C ILE A 12 20.66 -29.19 -17.52
N LYS A 13 20.38 -30.47 -17.25
CA LYS A 13 21.40 -31.53 -17.30
C LYS A 13 21.98 -31.75 -18.71
N LEU A 14 21.22 -31.60 -19.77
CA LEU A 14 21.70 -31.76 -21.16
C LEU A 14 22.48 -30.55 -21.69
N LYS A 15 22.27 -29.34 -21.13
CA LYS A 15 23.08 -28.14 -21.43
C LYS A 15 24.41 -28.10 -20.66
N LEU A 16 24.59 -28.91 -19.64
CA LEU A 16 25.74 -28.92 -18.72
C LEU A 16 27.05 -29.51 -19.28
N SER A 17 27.15 -29.85 -20.56
CA SER A 17 28.30 -30.55 -21.13
C SER A 17 29.49 -29.69 -21.59
N HIS A 18 29.44 -28.36 -21.43
CA HIS A 18 30.56 -27.47 -21.82
C HIS A 18 30.77 -26.34 -20.79
N VAL A 19 31.39 -26.62 -19.64
CA VAL A 19 31.99 -25.60 -18.76
C VAL A 19 33.46 -25.50 -19.09
N SER A 20 33.93 -24.36 -19.57
CA SER A 20 35.30 -24.17 -20.00
C SER A 20 36.23 -23.47 -19.02
N ASN A 21 35.70 -22.89 -17.91
CA ASN A 21 36.53 -22.23 -16.88
C ASN A 21 35.93 -22.40 -15.47
N THR A 22 36.73 -22.93 -14.55
CA THR A 22 36.42 -22.99 -13.13
C THR A 22 36.39 -21.59 -12.52
N ILE A 23 35.31 -21.23 -11.83
CA ILE A 23 35.15 -19.95 -11.13
C ILE A 23 35.37 -20.21 -9.64
N SER A 24 36.58 -19.92 -9.12
CA SER A 24 36.94 -20.16 -7.71
C SER A 24 36.66 -18.95 -6.80
N GLU A 25 36.58 -17.75 -7.37
CA GLU A 25 36.28 -16.50 -6.66
C GLU A 25 35.34 -15.64 -7.50
N ILE A 26 34.53 -14.82 -6.83
CA ILE A 26 33.64 -13.84 -7.44
C ILE A 26 33.93 -12.44 -6.89
N ASN A 27 33.78 -11.42 -7.74
CA ASN A 27 33.83 -10.01 -7.35
C ASN A 27 32.43 -9.41 -7.23
N GLY A 28 32.34 -8.14 -6.82
CA GLY A 28 31.07 -7.48 -6.63
C GLY A 28 30.25 -7.32 -7.93
N VAL A 29 30.89 -7.18 -9.09
CA VAL A 29 30.19 -7.10 -10.39
C VAL A 29 29.55 -8.44 -10.75
N GLN A 30 30.26 -9.56 -10.53
CA GLN A 30 29.71 -10.90 -10.75
C GLN A 30 28.58 -11.22 -9.77
N LEU A 31 28.74 -10.84 -8.50
CA LEU A 31 27.66 -10.95 -7.49
C LEU A 31 26.41 -10.18 -7.96
N TYR A 32 26.55 -8.90 -8.34
CA TYR A 32 25.43 -8.10 -8.83
C TYR A 32 24.75 -8.73 -10.04
N ASN A 33 25.51 -9.15 -11.05
CA ASN A 33 24.95 -9.73 -12.27
C ASN A 33 24.21 -11.05 -11.99
N SER A 34 24.68 -11.87 -11.05
CA SER A 34 23.97 -13.07 -10.63
C SER A 34 22.62 -12.74 -9.98
N PHE A 35 22.55 -11.68 -9.18
CA PHE A 35 21.31 -11.18 -8.59
C PHE A 35 20.36 -10.59 -9.63
N VAL A 36 20.88 -9.88 -10.63
CA VAL A 36 20.06 -9.37 -11.75
C VAL A 36 19.46 -10.50 -12.56
N ALA A 37 20.21 -11.59 -12.79
CA ALA A 37 19.68 -12.79 -13.46
C ALA A 37 18.57 -13.45 -12.61
N GLY A 38 18.76 -13.56 -11.29
CA GLY A 38 17.74 -14.01 -10.37
C GLY A 38 16.49 -13.12 -10.39
N ALA A 39 16.68 -11.80 -10.41
CA ALA A 39 15.58 -10.83 -10.49
C ALA A 39 14.79 -10.98 -11.80
N GLN A 40 15.46 -11.16 -12.92
CA GLN A 40 14.82 -11.41 -14.22
C GLN A 40 13.88 -12.63 -14.15
N LYS A 41 14.33 -13.72 -13.55
CA LYS A 41 13.48 -14.92 -13.36
C LYS A 41 12.26 -14.63 -12.48
N ILE A 42 12.40 -13.83 -11.43
CA ILE A 42 11.26 -13.40 -10.60
C ILE A 42 10.25 -12.62 -11.45
N PHE A 43 10.70 -11.66 -12.28
CA PHE A 43 9.81 -10.89 -13.16
C PHE A 43 9.06 -11.78 -14.15
N GLU A 44 9.76 -12.74 -14.77
CA GLU A 44 9.17 -13.69 -15.71
C GLU A 44 8.13 -14.63 -15.06
N ASN A 45 8.28 -14.91 -13.78
CA ASN A 45 7.41 -15.83 -13.03
C ASN A 45 6.45 -15.11 -12.07
N GLN A 46 6.36 -13.79 -12.11
CA GLN A 46 5.54 -13.01 -11.17
C GLN A 46 4.07 -13.48 -11.14
N ALA A 47 3.45 -13.65 -12.31
CA ALA A 47 2.08 -14.10 -12.42
C ALA A 47 1.89 -15.50 -11.82
N LEU A 48 2.82 -16.43 -12.09
CA LEU A 48 2.78 -17.77 -11.51
C LEU A 48 2.86 -17.75 -9.99
N LEU A 49 3.79 -16.94 -9.44
CA LEU A 49 4.01 -16.82 -7.99
C LEU A 49 2.79 -16.21 -7.29
N ASN A 50 2.11 -15.25 -7.92
CA ASN A 50 0.86 -14.72 -7.42
C ASN A 50 -0.25 -15.79 -7.44
N ASN A 51 -0.37 -16.55 -8.52
CA ASN A 51 -1.42 -17.57 -8.69
C ASN A 51 -1.30 -18.76 -7.73
N ILE A 52 -0.10 -19.06 -7.21
CA ILE A 52 0.11 -20.16 -6.25
C ILE A 52 0.17 -19.67 -4.80
N ASN A 53 -0.08 -18.41 -4.54
CA ASN A 53 -0.05 -17.82 -3.21
C ASN A 53 -1.36 -18.10 -2.44
N PHE A 54 -1.44 -19.29 -1.82
CA PHE A 54 -2.59 -19.73 -1.03
C PHE A 54 -2.36 -19.70 0.48
N TYR A 55 -1.11 -19.47 0.93
CA TYR A 55 -0.75 -19.58 2.34
C TYR A 55 0.33 -18.55 2.71
N PRO A 56 0.31 -17.90 3.90
CA PRO A 56 -0.70 -18.03 4.96
C PRO A 56 -1.99 -17.23 4.70
N VAL A 57 -1.98 -16.30 3.75
CA VAL A 57 -3.14 -15.50 3.32
C VAL A 57 -3.21 -15.57 1.80
N PRO A 58 -4.36 -15.90 1.21
CA PRO A 58 -4.54 -15.97 -0.24
C PRO A 58 -4.76 -14.58 -0.85
N ASP A 59 -3.74 -13.71 -0.73
CA ASP A 59 -3.76 -12.33 -1.24
C ASP A 59 -3.17 -12.19 -2.65
N ALA A 60 -2.67 -13.30 -3.21
CA ALA A 60 -2.10 -13.40 -4.56
C ALA A 60 -1.03 -12.34 -4.88
N ASP A 61 -0.23 -11.94 -3.88
CA ASP A 61 0.72 -10.84 -4.01
C ASP A 61 2.20 -11.21 -3.84
N THR A 62 2.52 -12.48 -3.54
CA THR A 62 3.91 -12.94 -3.30
C THR A 62 4.82 -12.63 -4.48
N GLY A 63 4.39 -12.87 -5.71
CA GLY A 63 5.15 -12.53 -6.91
C GLY A 63 5.38 -11.03 -7.04
N THR A 64 4.36 -10.23 -6.79
CA THR A 64 4.44 -8.75 -6.80
C THR A 64 5.36 -8.23 -5.70
N ASN A 65 5.32 -8.82 -4.52
CA ASN A 65 6.17 -8.45 -3.38
C ASN A 65 7.65 -8.74 -3.65
N LEU A 66 7.97 -9.92 -4.15
CA LEU A 66 9.32 -10.27 -4.57
C LEU A 66 9.79 -9.41 -5.75
N ALA A 67 8.95 -9.21 -6.77
CA ALA A 67 9.26 -8.34 -7.90
C ALA A 67 9.56 -6.90 -7.45
N SER A 68 8.81 -6.33 -6.50
CA SER A 68 9.09 -5.02 -5.92
C SER A 68 10.48 -4.94 -5.27
N THR A 69 10.86 -6.00 -4.54
CA THR A 69 12.19 -6.11 -3.92
C THR A 69 13.29 -6.15 -5.00
N MET A 70 13.11 -6.99 -6.03
CA MET A 70 14.05 -7.11 -7.15
C MET A 70 14.14 -5.84 -7.98
N TYR A 71 13.02 -5.17 -8.22
CA TYR A 71 12.98 -3.89 -8.94
C TYR A 71 13.82 -2.82 -8.24
N SER A 72 13.75 -2.74 -6.91
CA SER A 72 14.58 -1.83 -6.13
C SER A 72 16.07 -2.16 -6.31
N ILE A 73 16.45 -3.44 -6.23
CA ILE A 73 17.84 -3.88 -6.45
C ILE A 73 18.35 -3.46 -7.83
N VAL A 74 17.63 -3.83 -8.88
CA VAL A 74 18.05 -3.60 -10.28
C VAL A 74 18.17 -2.11 -10.61
N ASN A 75 17.28 -1.25 -10.07
CA ASN A 75 17.23 0.17 -10.42
C ASN A 75 18.08 1.08 -9.53
N THR A 76 18.49 0.63 -8.34
CA THR A 76 19.22 1.51 -7.42
C THR A 76 20.66 1.10 -7.16
N VAL A 77 20.98 -0.20 -7.28
CA VAL A 77 22.35 -0.69 -7.04
C VAL A 77 23.25 -0.34 -8.23
N LYS A 78 24.40 0.22 -7.92
CA LYS A 78 25.51 0.34 -8.85
C LYS A 78 26.56 -0.69 -8.45
N ALA A 79 26.81 -1.63 -9.35
CA ALA A 79 27.82 -2.67 -9.11
C ALA A 79 29.22 -2.07 -9.01
N GLU A 80 29.98 -2.49 -8.03
CA GLU A 80 31.39 -2.17 -7.82
C GLU A 80 32.21 -3.46 -7.86
N GLU A 81 33.51 -3.38 -8.18
CA GLU A 81 34.42 -4.53 -8.10
C GLU A 81 34.51 -5.05 -6.66
N ASN A 82 34.43 -4.15 -5.68
CA ASN A 82 34.46 -4.49 -4.27
C ASN A 82 33.18 -5.26 -3.87
N ILE A 83 33.35 -6.50 -3.43
CA ILE A 83 32.22 -7.38 -3.12
C ILE A 83 31.47 -6.95 -1.87
N GLN A 84 32.14 -6.39 -0.85
CA GLN A 84 31.51 -5.86 0.35
C GLN A 84 30.59 -4.69 0.01
N ALA A 85 31.10 -3.71 -0.75
CA ALA A 85 30.34 -2.53 -1.15
C ALA A 85 29.06 -2.92 -1.93
N THR A 86 29.22 -3.86 -2.89
CA THR A 86 28.08 -4.38 -3.66
C THR A 86 27.08 -5.15 -2.80
N ALA A 87 27.54 -6.02 -1.88
CA ALA A 87 26.66 -6.78 -1.00
C ALA A 87 25.85 -5.85 -0.07
N LEU A 88 26.47 -4.82 0.50
CA LEU A 88 25.80 -3.81 1.32
C LEU A 88 24.75 -3.03 0.50
N ALA A 89 25.09 -2.63 -0.74
CA ALA A 89 24.16 -1.93 -1.63
C ALA A 89 22.95 -2.81 -2.02
N LEU A 90 23.18 -4.11 -2.26
CA LEU A 90 22.11 -5.09 -2.52
C LEU A 90 21.15 -5.22 -1.32
N ALA A 91 21.69 -5.34 -0.10
CA ALA A 91 20.89 -5.45 1.12
C ALA A 91 20.07 -4.17 1.38
N ASP A 92 20.67 -2.99 1.22
CA ASP A 92 19.98 -1.71 1.38
C ASP A 92 18.85 -1.53 0.36
N ALA A 93 19.13 -1.84 -0.92
CA ALA A 93 18.15 -1.75 -1.98
C ALA A 93 16.98 -2.74 -1.78
N ALA A 94 17.29 -3.97 -1.37
CA ALA A 94 16.28 -4.96 -1.04
C ALA A 94 15.36 -4.48 0.08
N LEU A 95 15.93 -3.94 1.17
CA LEU A 95 15.17 -3.43 2.31
C LEU A 95 14.24 -2.26 1.91
N MET A 96 14.69 -1.39 1.03
CA MET A 96 13.88 -0.29 0.51
C MET A 96 12.70 -0.77 -0.34
N GLY A 97 12.91 -1.79 -1.17
CA GLY A 97 11.90 -2.37 -2.06
C GLY A 97 11.06 -3.47 -1.46
N ALA A 98 11.44 -4.00 -0.28
CA ALA A 98 10.77 -5.15 0.34
C ALA A 98 9.30 -4.86 0.58
N ARG A 99 8.44 -5.83 0.25
CA ARG A 99 6.99 -5.80 0.52
C ARG A 99 6.54 -7.18 0.98
N GLY A 100 5.50 -7.21 1.81
CA GLY A 100 4.95 -8.43 2.36
C GLY A 100 5.97 -9.29 3.09
N ASN A 101 5.54 -10.45 3.57
CA ASN A 101 6.43 -11.37 4.28
C ASN A 101 7.63 -11.83 3.43
N SER A 102 7.36 -12.26 2.18
CA SER A 102 8.40 -12.82 1.30
C SER A 102 9.49 -11.81 0.94
N GLY A 103 9.13 -10.57 0.62
CA GLY A 103 10.10 -9.52 0.32
C GLY A 103 10.92 -9.12 1.54
N ILE A 104 10.30 -9.03 2.73
CA ILE A 104 11.00 -8.66 3.97
C ILE A 104 11.93 -9.78 4.44
N ILE A 105 11.52 -11.05 4.33
CA ILE A 105 12.40 -12.21 4.62
C ILE A 105 13.59 -12.19 3.67
N PHE A 106 13.37 -11.96 2.38
CA PHE A 106 14.45 -11.87 1.39
C PHE A 106 15.41 -10.72 1.69
N ALA A 107 14.91 -9.54 2.07
CA ALA A 107 15.73 -8.41 2.47
C ALA A 107 16.57 -8.71 3.72
N GLN A 108 16.01 -9.43 4.69
CA GLN A 108 16.74 -9.84 5.88
C GLN A 108 17.80 -10.91 5.58
N PHE A 109 17.53 -11.81 4.65
CA PHE A 109 18.51 -12.73 4.10
C PHE A 109 19.72 -11.97 3.54
N LEU A 110 19.48 -10.95 2.70
CA LEU A 110 20.57 -10.13 2.13
C LEU A 110 21.29 -9.29 3.17
N TYR A 111 20.60 -8.77 4.16
CA TYR A 111 21.24 -8.11 5.29
C TYR A 111 22.19 -9.07 6.04
N GLY A 112 21.72 -10.29 6.33
CA GLY A 112 22.54 -11.32 6.98
C GLY A 112 23.78 -11.69 6.16
N PHE A 113 23.63 -11.78 4.83
CA PHE A 113 24.74 -12.01 3.91
C PHE A 113 25.80 -10.91 3.97
N SER A 114 25.37 -9.64 3.97
CA SER A 114 26.28 -8.50 3.81
C SER A 114 26.93 -8.00 5.09
N LYS A 115 26.30 -8.20 6.27
CA LYS A 115 26.65 -7.49 7.51
C LYS A 115 28.05 -7.78 8.05
N ASP A 116 28.56 -8.99 7.82
CA ASP A 116 29.83 -9.46 8.38
C ASP A 116 30.94 -9.61 7.32
N ILE A 117 30.67 -9.28 6.04
CA ILE A 117 31.67 -9.29 4.98
C ILE A 117 32.73 -8.22 5.29
N LYS A 118 33.98 -8.65 5.37
CA LYS A 118 35.11 -7.75 5.56
C LYS A 118 35.41 -6.96 4.28
N GLU A 119 36.15 -5.86 4.39
CA GLU A 119 36.60 -5.09 3.23
C GLU A 119 37.52 -5.94 2.35
N GLN A 120 36.99 -6.36 1.19
CA GLN A 120 37.69 -7.22 0.23
C GLN A 120 37.11 -7.05 -1.17
N GLN A 121 37.94 -7.36 -2.19
CA GLN A 121 37.54 -7.22 -3.60
C GLN A 121 36.78 -8.45 -4.09
N THR A 122 37.21 -9.63 -3.72
CA THR A 122 36.66 -10.94 -4.13
C THR A 122 36.25 -11.76 -2.94
N MET A 123 35.45 -12.78 -3.18
CA MET A 123 34.99 -13.76 -2.21
C MET A 123 35.16 -15.17 -2.79
N ASN A 124 35.78 -16.06 -2.04
CA ASN A 124 35.91 -17.46 -2.41
C ASN A 124 34.69 -18.29 -1.99
N ILE A 125 34.65 -19.55 -2.43
CA ILE A 125 33.54 -20.49 -2.19
C ILE A 125 33.25 -20.69 -0.70
N LYS A 126 34.28 -20.86 0.14
CA LYS A 126 34.11 -21.12 1.59
C LYS A 126 33.56 -19.88 2.31
N GLU A 127 34.06 -18.71 1.96
CA GLU A 127 33.55 -17.45 2.48
C GLU A 127 32.09 -17.24 2.08
N PHE A 128 31.76 -17.49 0.81
CA PHE A 128 30.38 -17.40 0.31
C PHE A 128 29.45 -18.34 1.07
N ALA A 129 29.80 -19.60 1.21
CA ALA A 129 29.01 -20.57 1.97
C ALA A 129 28.81 -20.14 3.43
N THR A 130 29.88 -19.64 4.07
CA THR A 130 29.84 -19.15 5.46
C THR A 130 28.87 -17.96 5.60
N TYR A 131 28.96 -16.96 4.73
CA TYR A 131 28.09 -15.79 4.79
C TYR A 131 26.64 -16.13 4.42
N MET A 132 26.40 -17.11 3.52
CA MET A 132 25.05 -17.58 3.20
C MET A 132 24.42 -18.37 4.36
N SER A 133 25.21 -19.08 5.16
CA SER A 133 24.73 -19.69 6.41
C SER A 133 24.25 -18.62 7.40
N VAL A 134 25.04 -17.56 7.61
CA VAL A 134 24.64 -16.42 8.44
C VAL A 134 23.39 -15.73 7.89
N ALA A 135 23.29 -15.61 6.57
CA ALA A 135 22.10 -15.05 5.90
C ALA A 135 20.85 -15.86 6.19
N SER A 136 20.95 -17.19 6.15
CA SER A 136 19.86 -18.12 6.49
C SER A 136 19.36 -17.95 7.92
N GLU A 137 20.28 -17.87 8.89
CA GLU A 137 19.92 -17.61 10.29
C GLU A 137 19.23 -16.25 10.46
N CYS A 138 19.75 -15.21 9.80
CA CYS A 138 19.13 -13.88 9.85
C CYS A 138 17.72 -13.87 9.26
N ALA A 139 17.47 -14.60 8.18
CA ALA A 139 16.14 -14.73 7.58
C ALA A 139 15.18 -15.45 8.54
N TYR A 140 15.63 -16.52 9.21
CA TYR A 140 14.83 -17.24 10.20
C TYR A 140 14.41 -16.32 11.36
N TYR A 141 15.35 -15.57 11.91
CA TYR A 141 15.10 -14.64 13.02
C TYR A 141 14.40 -13.33 12.58
N ALA A 142 14.08 -13.14 11.30
CA ALA A 142 13.21 -12.04 10.87
C ALA A 142 11.77 -12.19 11.42
N LEU A 143 11.32 -13.43 11.52
CA LEU A 143 9.97 -13.79 11.93
C LEU A 143 9.87 -13.89 13.45
N ALA A 144 8.83 -13.29 14.03
CA ALA A 144 8.52 -13.46 15.45
C ALA A 144 8.10 -14.92 15.78
N LYS A 145 7.44 -15.59 14.84
CA LYS A 145 7.00 -16.99 14.92
C LYS A 145 7.32 -17.72 13.62
N PRO A 146 8.57 -18.21 13.43
CA PRO A 146 8.94 -18.91 12.20
C PRO A 146 8.14 -20.20 12.04
N LYS A 147 7.69 -20.48 10.81
CA LYS A 147 6.93 -21.68 10.45
C LYS A 147 7.75 -22.53 9.49
N GLU A 148 7.97 -23.80 9.85
CA GLU A 148 8.60 -24.76 8.94
C GLU A 148 7.69 -25.07 7.73
N GLY A 149 8.32 -25.49 6.62
CA GLY A 149 7.59 -25.75 5.37
C GLY A 149 7.28 -24.49 4.56
N THR A 150 8.01 -23.41 4.81
CA THR A 150 7.90 -22.15 4.06
C THR A 150 9.27 -21.73 3.48
N MET A 151 9.33 -20.53 2.88
CA MET A 151 10.55 -19.97 2.29
C MET A 151 11.79 -20.12 3.19
N ILE A 152 11.65 -19.96 4.51
CA ILE A 152 12.79 -20.07 5.47
C ILE A 152 13.37 -21.47 5.54
N SER A 153 12.55 -22.52 5.39
CA SER A 153 13.03 -23.90 5.36
C SER A 153 13.89 -24.16 4.12
N VAL A 154 13.44 -23.68 2.95
CA VAL A 154 14.18 -23.83 1.69
C VAL A 154 15.49 -23.03 1.71
N ILE A 155 15.48 -21.81 2.26
CA ILE A 155 16.70 -21.00 2.46
C ILE A 155 17.70 -21.76 3.35
N LYS A 156 17.21 -22.35 4.44
CA LYS A 156 18.04 -23.11 5.40
C LYS A 156 18.68 -24.34 4.76
N ASP A 157 17.89 -25.15 4.06
CA ASP A 157 18.38 -26.39 3.44
C ASP A 157 19.39 -26.08 2.33
N TRP A 158 19.12 -25.05 1.51
CA TRP A 158 20.04 -24.54 0.51
C TRP A 158 21.37 -24.06 1.11
N ALA A 159 21.32 -23.26 2.18
CA ALA A 159 22.51 -22.73 2.83
C ALA A 159 23.34 -23.83 3.51
N ASN A 160 22.70 -24.84 4.10
CA ASN A 160 23.39 -25.99 4.68
C ASN A 160 24.14 -26.79 3.61
N ASP A 161 23.53 -27.03 2.44
CA ASP A 161 24.22 -27.72 1.34
C ASP A 161 25.42 -26.93 0.81
N LEU A 162 25.33 -25.60 0.74
CA LEU A 162 26.50 -24.77 0.38
C LEU A 162 27.68 -25.03 1.34
N VAL A 163 27.41 -25.11 2.65
CA VAL A 163 28.44 -25.38 3.68
C VAL A 163 29.01 -26.78 3.51
N ASP A 164 28.17 -27.79 3.30
CA ASP A 164 28.59 -29.17 3.13
C ASP A 164 29.38 -29.38 1.82
N SER A 165 28.91 -28.77 0.75
CA SER A 165 29.46 -28.93 -0.62
C SER A 165 30.71 -28.09 -0.85
N CYS A 166 30.96 -26.98 -0.13
CA CYS A 166 32.10 -26.10 -0.34
C CYS A 166 33.47 -26.78 -0.03
N GLU A 167 33.46 -27.89 0.65
CA GLU A 167 34.69 -28.70 0.90
C GLU A 167 34.99 -29.69 -0.22
N THR A 168 34.06 -29.90 -1.15
CA THR A 168 34.13 -30.92 -2.21
C THR A 168 34.30 -30.36 -3.62
N THR A 169 34.16 -29.04 -3.81
CA THR A 169 34.31 -28.36 -5.10
C THR A 169 35.02 -27.03 -4.97
N ASP A 170 35.76 -26.67 -6.01
CA ASP A 170 36.43 -25.36 -6.16
C ASP A 170 35.75 -24.47 -7.21
N ASP A 171 34.54 -24.85 -7.68
CA ASP A 171 33.83 -24.17 -8.74
C ASP A 171 32.46 -23.66 -8.29
N PHE A 172 32.24 -22.34 -8.35
CA PHE A 172 30.96 -21.70 -7.98
C PHE A 172 29.78 -22.25 -8.77
N THR A 173 29.95 -22.58 -10.05
CA THR A 173 28.85 -23.12 -10.88
C THR A 173 28.38 -24.46 -10.32
N THR A 174 29.35 -25.33 -10.02
CA THR A 174 29.08 -26.67 -9.43
C THR A 174 28.45 -26.55 -8.05
N LEU A 175 28.99 -25.66 -7.19
CA LEU A 175 28.48 -25.41 -5.85
C LEU A 175 26.99 -24.99 -5.89
N LEU A 176 26.67 -23.96 -6.68
CA LEU A 176 25.32 -23.41 -6.76
C LEU A 176 24.33 -24.39 -7.39
N LEU A 177 24.74 -25.20 -8.36
CA LEU A 177 23.88 -26.21 -8.97
C LEU A 177 23.55 -27.36 -8.00
N ASN A 178 24.49 -27.80 -7.18
CA ASN A 178 24.25 -28.80 -6.15
C ASN A 178 23.24 -28.27 -5.13
N ALA A 179 23.47 -27.10 -4.60
CA ALA A 179 22.60 -26.46 -3.62
C ALA A 179 21.20 -26.14 -4.20
N LEU A 180 21.09 -25.77 -5.50
CA LEU A 180 19.80 -25.59 -6.17
C LEU A 180 18.98 -26.89 -6.19
N ASN A 181 19.62 -28.04 -6.45
CA ASN A 181 18.92 -29.32 -6.41
C ASN A 181 18.34 -29.60 -5.00
N VAL A 182 19.08 -29.31 -3.94
CA VAL A 182 18.59 -29.45 -2.56
C VAL A 182 17.43 -28.48 -2.29
N ALA A 183 17.54 -27.23 -2.73
CA ALA A 183 16.44 -26.26 -2.61
C ALA A 183 15.16 -26.71 -3.35
N MET A 184 15.29 -27.33 -4.52
CA MET A 184 14.16 -27.90 -5.28
C MET A 184 13.50 -29.08 -4.56
N GLU A 185 14.25 -29.94 -3.91
CA GLU A 185 13.70 -31.03 -3.10
C GLU A 185 13.01 -30.48 -1.83
N SER A 186 13.64 -29.53 -1.13
CA SER A 186 13.04 -28.85 0.02
C SER A 186 11.73 -28.14 -0.35
N LEU A 187 11.68 -27.49 -1.52
CA LEU A 187 10.44 -26.87 -2.03
C LEU A 187 9.29 -27.88 -2.15
N LYS A 188 9.55 -29.09 -2.64
CA LYS A 188 8.50 -30.14 -2.75
C LYS A 188 7.97 -30.54 -1.38
N GLU A 189 8.81 -30.52 -0.36
CA GLU A 189 8.42 -30.84 1.01
C GLU A 189 7.51 -29.78 1.64
N THR A 190 7.58 -28.50 1.19
CA THR A 190 6.73 -27.42 1.73
C THR A 190 5.24 -27.75 1.58
N GLY A 191 4.85 -28.42 0.50
CA GLY A 191 3.47 -28.83 0.27
C GLY A 191 2.86 -29.76 1.32
N LYS A 192 3.71 -30.48 2.09
CA LYS A 192 3.25 -31.35 3.17
C LYS A 192 2.73 -30.57 4.39
N PHE A 193 3.17 -29.33 4.55
CA PHE A 193 2.80 -28.46 5.68
C PHE A 193 1.59 -27.57 5.38
N ILE A 194 1.26 -27.34 4.08
CA ILE A 194 0.29 -26.35 3.67
C ILE A 194 -1.17 -26.83 3.75
N ALA A 195 -1.48 -28.08 3.52
CA ALA A 195 -2.82 -28.63 3.80
C ALA A 195 -2.94 -30.15 3.53
N ALA A 196 -3.75 -30.82 4.35
CA ALA A 196 -4.10 -32.23 4.19
C ALA A 196 -4.93 -32.55 2.93
N LYS A 197 -5.27 -31.57 2.07
CA LYS A 197 -6.22 -31.71 0.95
C LYS A 197 -5.63 -31.55 -0.47
N ALA A 198 -4.44 -30.99 -0.64
CA ALA A 198 -3.86 -30.77 -1.97
C ALA A 198 -2.37 -31.14 -2.01
N LYS A 199 -2.05 -32.35 -2.46
CA LYS A 199 -0.67 -32.88 -2.58
C LYS A 199 0.24 -32.17 -3.60
N THR A 200 -0.22 -31.10 -4.26
CA THR A 200 0.49 -30.44 -5.37
C THR A 200 0.78 -28.96 -5.15
N ILE A 201 0.42 -28.41 -3.99
CA ILE A 201 0.63 -26.99 -3.65
C ILE A 201 1.97 -26.87 -2.93
N VAL A 202 2.78 -25.87 -3.33
CA VAL A 202 4.03 -25.49 -2.68
C VAL A 202 3.91 -24.06 -2.15
N ASP A 203 4.74 -23.71 -1.16
CA ASP A 203 4.82 -22.32 -0.65
C ASP A 203 5.28 -21.37 -1.76
N ALA A 204 4.52 -20.29 -1.99
CA ALA A 204 4.80 -19.33 -3.06
C ALA A 204 6.11 -18.56 -2.83
N GLY A 205 6.41 -18.19 -1.59
CA GLY A 205 7.66 -17.54 -1.22
C GLY A 205 8.87 -18.47 -1.44
N ALA A 206 8.74 -19.74 -1.04
CA ALA A 206 9.76 -20.76 -1.28
C ALA A 206 9.99 -21.00 -2.79
N LYS A 207 8.91 -21.08 -3.58
CA LYS A 207 9.03 -21.17 -5.05
C LYS A 207 9.70 -19.95 -5.64
N GLY A 208 9.39 -18.75 -5.14
CA GLY A 208 10.05 -17.50 -5.55
C GLY A 208 11.56 -17.55 -5.26
N PHE A 209 11.97 -18.03 -4.09
CA PHE A 209 13.38 -18.18 -3.77
C PHE A 209 14.08 -19.16 -4.70
N VAL A 210 13.48 -20.33 -4.99
CA VAL A 210 14.04 -21.29 -5.95
C VAL A 210 14.17 -20.69 -7.35
N VAL A 211 13.15 -19.98 -7.85
CA VAL A 211 13.19 -19.29 -9.14
C VAL A 211 14.32 -18.26 -9.19
N PHE A 212 14.54 -17.52 -8.10
CA PHE A 212 15.68 -16.60 -8.00
C PHE A 212 17.02 -17.36 -8.09
N LEU A 213 17.18 -18.47 -7.39
CA LEU A 213 18.39 -19.31 -7.47
C LEU A 213 18.62 -19.90 -8.86
N GLU A 214 17.55 -20.31 -9.56
CA GLU A 214 17.64 -20.76 -10.97
C GLU A 214 18.32 -19.69 -11.84
N GLY A 215 17.93 -18.41 -11.71
CA GLY A 215 18.56 -17.30 -12.45
C GLY A 215 20.03 -17.08 -12.07
N MET A 216 20.37 -17.17 -10.78
CA MET A 216 21.78 -17.08 -10.35
C MET A 216 22.64 -18.19 -10.97
N CYS A 217 22.15 -19.43 -10.96
CA CYS A 217 22.83 -20.57 -11.54
C CYS A 217 23.01 -20.42 -13.07
N GLU A 218 21.99 -19.94 -13.78
CA GLU A 218 22.07 -19.68 -15.22
C GLU A 218 23.16 -18.66 -15.57
N TYR A 219 23.32 -17.60 -14.77
CA TYR A 219 24.35 -16.60 -14.95
C TYR A 219 25.76 -17.22 -14.90
N PHE A 220 26.08 -17.98 -13.87
CA PHE A 220 27.40 -18.61 -13.72
C PHE A 220 27.65 -19.70 -14.78
N HIS A 221 26.59 -20.39 -15.22
CA HIS A 221 26.70 -21.40 -16.26
C HIS A 221 26.87 -20.81 -17.66
N SER A 222 26.18 -19.72 -17.99
CA SER A 222 26.24 -19.11 -19.32
C SER A 222 27.60 -18.45 -19.63
N GLY A 223 28.34 -18.06 -18.59
CA GLY A 223 29.59 -17.30 -18.72
C GLY A 223 29.38 -15.88 -19.26
N GLU A 224 28.16 -15.39 -19.33
CA GLU A 224 27.83 -14.03 -19.74
C GLU A 224 28.35 -13.00 -18.72
N LYS A 225 28.97 -11.93 -19.23
CA LYS A 225 29.52 -10.88 -18.35
C LYS A 225 28.51 -9.84 -17.89
N THR A 226 27.39 -9.72 -18.57
CA THR A 226 26.32 -8.74 -18.28
C THR A 226 24.95 -9.32 -18.55
N VAL A 227 24.02 -9.06 -17.65
CA VAL A 227 22.60 -9.41 -17.81
C VAL A 227 21.83 -8.12 -18.12
N GLN A 228 21.06 -8.11 -19.21
CA GLN A 228 20.15 -7.03 -19.52
C GLN A 228 18.75 -7.42 -19.05
N VAL A 229 18.20 -6.62 -18.14
CA VAL A 229 16.80 -6.77 -17.73
C VAL A 229 15.93 -6.12 -18.80
N ALA A 230 15.13 -6.93 -19.50
CA ALA A 230 14.03 -6.39 -20.30
C ALA A 230 13.06 -5.63 -19.38
N ASN A 231 12.51 -4.50 -19.85
CA ASN A 231 11.65 -3.61 -19.07
C ASN A 231 10.77 -4.39 -18.07
N ALA A 232 11.16 -4.32 -16.80
CA ALA A 232 10.42 -4.99 -15.75
C ALA A 232 9.15 -4.17 -15.47
N GLU A 233 8.03 -4.60 -16.04
CA GLU A 233 6.71 -4.13 -15.64
C GLU A 233 6.23 -5.01 -14.50
N ILE A 234 5.79 -4.40 -13.39
CA ILE A 234 5.11 -5.12 -12.33
C ILE A 234 3.70 -5.40 -12.86
N ILE A 235 3.46 -6.66 -13.24
CA ILE A 235 2.18 -7.12 -13.77
C ILE A 235 1.36 -7.67 -12.61
N ASP A 236 0.24 -7.02 -12.30
CA ASP A 236 -0.79 -7.63 -11.47
C ASP A 236 -1.54 -8.65 -12.33
N SER A 237 -1.47 -9.94 -11.95
CA SER A 237 -2.08 -11.04 -12.69
C SER A 237 -3.47 -11.36 -12.19
N GLU A 238 -4.33 -11.88 -13.10
CA GLU A 238 -5.64 -12.41 -12.72
C GLU A 238 -5.49 -13.61 -11.77
N TRP A 239 -6.17 -13.53 -10.64
CA TRP A 239 -6.29 -14.63 -9.71
C TRP A 239 -7.33 -15.65 -10.23
N LEU A 240 -6.93 -16.91 -10.35
CA LEU A 240 -7.77 -18.03 -10.81
C LEU A 240 -7.92 -19.11 -9.72
N GLY A 241 -8.05 -18.74 -8.45
CA GLY A 241 -8.17 -19.69 -7.34
C GLY A 241 -9.61 -20.03 -6.97
N GLU A 242 -9.85 -21.32 -6.70
CA GLU A 242 -11.09 -21.82 -6.08
C GLU A 242 -11.13 -21.42 -4.59
N ASP A 243 -12.34 -21.16 -4.07
CA ASP A 243 -12.63 -20.72 -2.72
C ASP A 243 -11.96 -21.57 -1.63
N ASN A 244 -10.91 -21.06 -1.00
CA ASN A 244 -10.43 -21.53 0.27
C ASN A 244 -10.42 -20.34 1.25
N HIS A 245 -11.52 -20.18 1.97
CA HIS A 245 -11.64 -19.22 3.05
C HIS A 245 -10.84 -19.72 4.27
N GLU A 246 -9.59 -19.28 4.43
CA GLU A 246 -9.03 -19.17 5.77
C GLU A 246 -9.55 -17.86 6.38
N ASP A 247 -10.04 -17.92 7.62
CA ASP A 247 -10.55 -16.74 8.33
C ASP A 247 -9.43 -15.71 8.47
N ILE A 248 -9.61 -14.52 7.89
CA ILE A 248 -8.73 -13.38 8.10
C ILE A 248 -8.87 -12.96 9.57
N THR A 249 -7.85 -13.24 10.38
CA THR A 249 -7.87 -12.98 11.82
C THR A 249 -7.77 -11.49 12.12
N PHE A 250 -6.92 -10.77 11.39
CA PHE A 250 -6.70 -9.32 11.50
C PHE A 250 -6.92 -8.64 10.16
N ARG A 251 -7.56 -7.48 10.19
CA ARG A 251 -8.07 -6.83 8.99
C ARG A 251 -7.01 -6.19 8.10
N TYR A 252 -6.01 -5.55 8.70
CA TYR A 252 -5.08 -4.70 7.95
C TYR A 252 -3.68 -5.30 7.89
N CYS A 253 -3.16 -5.47 6.68
CA CYS A 253 -1.74 -5.63 6.43
C CYS A 253 -1.08 -4.25 6.59
N THR A 254 -0.16 -4.13 7.54
CA THR A 254 0.48 -2.87 7.91
C THR A 254 1.99 -2.99 7.77
N GLU A 255 2.59 -2.10 7.00
CA GLU A 255 4.04 -2.02 6.82
C GLU A 255 4.56 -0.64 7.19
N ALA A 256 5.76 -0.61 7.76
CA ALA A 256 6.50 0.61 7.98
C ALA A 256 8.00 0.42 7.75
N LEU A 257 8.65 1.46 7.23
CA LEU A 257 10.11 1.58 7.20
C LEU A 257 10.51 2.72 8.12
N MET A 258 11.41 2.43 9.05
CA MET A 258 11.94 3.41 10.01
C MET A 258 13.45 3.56 9.87
N ILE A 259 13.94 4.74 10.21
CA ILE A 259 15.37 5.06 10.32
C ILE A 259 15.66 5.61 11.71
N GLY A 260 16.84 5.29 12.23
CA GLY A 260 17.31 5.72 13.55
C GLY A 260 18.81 5.45 13.71
N GLU A 261 19.37 5.74 14.86
CA GLU A 261 20.80 5.54 15.12
C GLU A 261 21.08 4.21 15.82
N ASP A 262 20.14 3.72 16.64
CA ASP A 262 20.31 2.50 17.46
C ASP A 262 18.96 1.78 17.60
N LEU A 263 18.41 1.34 16.47
CA LEU A 263 17.16 0.61 16.45
C LEU A 263 17.38 -0.82 16.99
N ASP A 264 16.67 -1.16 18.05
CA ASP A 264 16.72 -2.49 18.68
C ASP A 264 15.52 -3.34 18.24
N LYS A 265 15.81 -4.34 17.39
CA LYS A 265 14.79 -5.24 16.86
C LYS A 265 14.03 -5.99 17.95
N ASN A 266 14.74 -6.49 18.99
CA ASN A 266 14.11 -7.30 20.04
C ASN A 266 13.14 -6.45 20.87
N LYS A 267 13.54 -5.23 21.21
CA LYS A 267 12.65 -4.28 21.90
C LYS A 267 11.45 -3.92 21.05
N LEU A 268 11.65 -3.66 19.76
CA LEU A 268 10.55 -3.37 18.84
C LEU A 268 9.60 -4.55 18.73
N THR A 269 10.12 -5.77 18.56
CA THR A 269 9.32 -7.02 18.54
C THR A 269 8.46 -7.12 19.80
N SER A 270 9.06 -7.03 20.98
CA SER A 270 8.34 -7.13 22.27
C SER A 270 7.28 -6.05 22.46
N LEU A 271 7.46 -4.87 21.84
CA LEU A 271 6.50 -3.77 21.91
C LEU A 271 5.22 -4.01 21.12
N ILE A 272 5.33 -4.69 19.96
CA ILE A 272 4.24 -4.79 18.99
C ILE A 272 3.76 -6.24 18.72
N GLU A 273 4.45 -7.28 19.18
CA GLU A 273 4.11 -8.69 18.90
C GLU A 273 2.71 -9.13 19.36
N THR A 274 2.16 -8.43 20.36
CA THR A 274 0.81 -8.70 20.88
C THR A 274 -0.29 -7.90 20.18
N MET A 275 0.08 -7.03 19.22
CA MET A 275 -0.88 -6.14 18.53
C MET A 275 -1.44 -6.74 17.23
N GLY A 276 -1.02 -7.96 16.89
CA GLY A 276 -1.44 -8.63 15.68
C GLY A 276 -0.73 -9.96 15.46
N ASP A 277 -0.74 -10.43 14.23
CA ASP A 277 0.00 -11.62 13.82
C ASP A 277 0.90 -11.35 12.61
N CYS A 278 1.52 -12.39 12.06
CA CYS A 278 2.43 -12.31 10.90
C CYS A 278 3.55 -11.25 11.05
N LEU A 279 3.98 -10.96 12.29
CA LEU A 279 5.02 -9.96 12.53
C LEU A 279 6.37 -10.40 11.96
N VAL A 280 6.89 -9.58 11.04
CA VAL A 280 8.23 -9.70 10.45
C VAL A 280 8.97 -8.37 10.59
N ILE A 281 10.21 -8.41 11.09
CA ILE A 281 11.07 -7.23 11.21
C ILE A 281 12.42 -7.54 10.58
N ALA A 282 12.84 -6.71 9.62
CA ALA A 282 14.10 -6.83 8.90
C ALA A 282 14.89 -5.54 8.93
N GLY A 283 16.21 -5.64 8.78
CA GLY A 283 17.12 -4.50 8.64
C GLY A 283 18.21 -4.44 9.67
N SER A 284 18.79 -3.25 9.79
CA SER A 284 19.95 -2.93 10.63
C SER A 284 19.57 -2.00 11.79
N PRO A 285 20.47 -1.75 12.76
CA PRO A 285 20.25 -0.75 13.80
C PRO A 285 20.02 0.67 13.29
N ARG A 286 20.29 0.95 12.01
CA ARG A 286 20.06 2.28 11.40
C ARG A 286 18.79 2.35 10.57
N LYS A 287 18.29 1.21 10.11
CA LYS A 287 17.15 1.14 9.19
C LYS A 287 16.41 -0.17 9.37
N MET A 288 15.14 -0.13 9.76
CA MET A 288 14.31 -1.32 9.94
C MET A 288 13.00 -1.20 9.18
N ARG A 289 12.57 -2.31 8.62
CA ARG A 289 11.25 -2.49 8.02
C ARG A 289 10.46 -3.50 8.83
N LEU A 290 9.19 -3.23 9.04
CA LEU A 290 8.25 -4.13 9.69
C LEU A 290 7.04 -4.41 8.80
N HIS A 291 6.47 -5.58 9.01
CA HIS A 291 5.18 -6.02 8.49
C HIS A 291 4.41 -6.69 9.64
N ILE A 292 3.14 -6.37 9.78
CA ILE A 292 2.24 -6.95 10.79
C ILE A 292 0.80 -6.92 10.27
N HIS A 293 0.02 -7.96 10.55
CA HIS A 293 -1.43 -7.92 10.38
C HIS A 293 -2.08 -7.47 11.69
N THR A 294 -2.89 -6.43 11.65
CA THR A 294 -3.51 -5.82 12.84
C THR A 294 -4.87 -5.20 12.52
N ASP A 295 -5.73 -5.06 13.54
CA ASP A 295 -6.97 -4.27 13.42
C ASP A 295 -6.74 -2.78 13.71
N TYR A 296 -5.58 -2.42 14.27
CA TYR A 296 -5.28 -1.08 14.78
C TYR A 296 -3.96 -0.51 14.22
N PRO A 297 -3.84 -0.26 12.89
CA PRO A 297 -2.61 0.25 12.29
C PRO A 297 -2.09 1.53 12.95
N TRP A 298 -3.00 2.42 13.35
CA TRP A 298 -2.66 3.69 14.01
C TRP A 298 -1.99 3.51 15.37
N GLU A 299 -2.35 2.47 16.14
CA GLU A 299 -1.70 2.17 17.42
C GLU A 299 -0.31 1.57 17.22
N VAL A 300 -0.16 0.69 16.23
CA VAL A 300 1.14 0.13 15.84
C VAL A 300 2.08 1.26 15.43
N LEU A 301 1.64 2.16 14.55
CA LEU A 301 2.48 3.28 14.07
C LEU A 301 2.84 4.26 15.20
N GLU A 302 1.92 4.56 16.11
CA GLU A 302 2.19 5.40 17.28
C GLU A 302 3.34 4.83 18.12
N LYS A 303 3.33 3.51 18.39
CA LYS A 303 4.43 2.85 19.11
C LYS A 303 5.72 2.83 18.31
N VAL A 304 5.66 2.49 17.03
CA VAL A 304 6.83 2.43 16.13
C VAL A 304 7.54 3.77 16.04
N GLN A 305 6.80 4.88 16.00
CA GLN A 305 7.37 6.23 15.98
C GLN A 305 8.16 6.61 17.24
N THR A 306 7.96 5.92 18.36
CA THR A 306 8.77 6.11 19.56
C THR A 306 10.17 5.52 19.43
N PHE A 307 10.39 4.61 18.49
CA PHE A 307 11.68 3.96 18.23
C PHE A 307 12.54 4.69 17.22
N GLY A 308 11.93 5.24 16.20
CA GLY A 308 12.65 5.91 15.14
C GLY A 308 11.74 6.67 14.20
N ARG A 309 12.33 7.43 13.28
CA ARG A 309 11.58 8.18 12.30
C ARG A 309 11.03 7.24 11.22
N VAL A 310 9.73 7.14 11.12
CA VAL A 310 9.05 6.40 10.05
C VAL A 310 9.15 7.19 8.75
N VAL A 311 9.67 6.56 7.68
CA VAL A 311 9.90 7.17 6.36
C VAL A 311 9.06 6.54 5.24
N TYR A 312 8.37 5.45 5.53
CA TYR A 312 7.43 4.79 4.63
C TYR A 312 6.35 4.09 5.45
N GLN A 313 5.12 4.12 4.95
CA GLN A 313 3.97 3.41 5.51
C GLN A 313 3.13 2.85 4.38
N LYS A 314 2.56 1.66 4.60
CA LYS A 314 1.56 1.03 3.74
C LYS A 314 0.54 0.35 4.63
N VAL A 315 -0.73 0.50 4.32
CA VAL A 315 -1.84 -0.21 4.99
C VAL A 315 -2.79 -0.69 3.91
N GLU A 316 -3.08 -1.98 3.91
CA GLU A 316 -4.04 -2.61 3.00
C GLU A 316 -5.13 -3.31 3.79
N ASP A 317 -6.36 -3.19 3.32
CA ASP A 317 -7.53 -3.82 3.93
C ASP A 317 -7.75 -5.19 3.30
N MET A 318 -7.24 -6.24 3.96
CA MET A 318 -7.30 -7.61 3.48
C MET A 318 -8.74 -8.15 3.41
N VAL A 319 -9.63 -7.67 4.29
CA VAL A 319 -11.04 -8.07 4.25
C VAL A 319 -11.71 -7.53 2.98
N MET A 320 -11.47 -6.25 2.65
CA MET A 320 -11.99 -5.69 1.40
C MET A 320 -11.36 -6.35 0.16
N GLN A 321 -10.07 -6.68 0.20
CA GLN A 321 -9.41 -7.40 -0.89
C GLN A 321 -10.05 -8.78 -1.11
N ASN A 322 -10.26 -9.54 -0.04
CA ASN A 322 -10.90 -10.85 -0.12
C ASN A 322 -12.36 -10.75 -0.61
N ASP A 323 -13.13 -9.76 -0.15
CA ASP A 323 -14.53 -9.55 -0.57
C ASP A 323 -14.62 -9.19 -2.08
N LEU A 324 -13.62 -8.51 -2.65
CA LEU A 324 -13.56 -8.23 -4.09
C LEU A 324 -13.40 -9.50 -4.92
N VAL A 325 -12.66 -10.46 -4.42
CA VAL A 325 -12.40 -11.73 -5.09
C VAL A 325 -13.62 -12.64 -4.99
N SER A 326 -14.15 -12.82 -3.77
CA SER A 326 -15.17 -13.82 -3.45
C SER A 326 -16.61 -13.34 -3.66
N ASN A 327 -16.88 -12.03 -3.58
CA ASN A 327 -18.24 -11.48 -3.54
C ASN A 327 -18.36 -10.12 -4.24
N ARG A 328 -17.79 -10.00 -5.44
CA ARG A 328 -17.83 -8.77 -6.22
C ARG A 328 -19.26 -8.33 -6.56
N LYS A 329 -19.64 -7.11 -6.16
CA LYS A 329 -21.02 -6.58 -6.28
C LYS A 329 -21.31 -5.86 -7.60
N SER A 330 -20.29 -5.40 -8.30
CA SER A 330 -20.41 -4.66 -9.57
C SER A 330 -19.31 -5.08 -10.54
N LYS A 331 -19.54 -4.92 -11.85
CA LYS A 331 -18.52 -5.04 -12.89
C LYS A 331 -17.63 -3.79 -12.97
N ILE A 332 -18.11 -2.66 -12.45
CA ILE A 332 -17.42 -1.37 -12.46
C ILE A 332 -16.87 -1.12 -11.07
N GLY A 333 -15.55 -0.96 -10.96
CA GLY A 333 -14.88 -0.58 -9.72
C GLY A 333 -15.04 0.90 -9.43
N ILE A 334 -15.35 1.24 -8.18
CA ILE A 334 -15.45 2.63 -7.74
C ILE A 334 -14.26 2.96 -6.85
N LEU A 335 -13.48 3.97 -7.24
CA LEU A 335 -12.36 4.50 -6.47
C LEU A 335 -12.62 5.94 -6.05
N SER A 336 -12.30 6.27 -4.81
CA SER A 336 -12.26 7.65 -4.32
C SER A 336 -10.98 7.90 -3.52
N ASP A 337 -10.85 9.04 -2.90
CA ASP A 337 -9.79 9.35 -1.92
C ASP A 337 -10.38 9.47 -0.51
N SER A 338 -9.50 9.47 0.50
CA SER A 338 -9.96 9.49 1.91
C SER A 338 -10.70 10.77 2.31
N ALA A 339 -10.66 11.84 1.48
CA ALA A 339 -11.44 13.06 1.73
C ALA A 339 -12.94 12.92 1.38
N CYS A 340 -13.41 11.72 1.01
CA CYS A 340 -14.85 11.47 0.80
C CYS A 340 -15.64 11.34 2.10
N ASP A 341 -14.97 11.16 3.24
CA ASP A 341 -15.56 11.04 4.59
C ASP A 341 -16.76 10.06 4.66
N ILE A 342 -16.67 8.95 3.92
CA ILE A 342 -17.69 7.90 3.93
C ILE A 342 -17.38 6.93 5.09
N PRO A 343 -18.38 6.60 5.95
CA PRO A 343 -18.22 5.59 6.98
C PRO A 343 -17.74 4.25 6.42
N LYS A 344 -16.88 3.56 7.18
CA LYS A 344 -16.30 2.28 6.82
C LYS A 344 -17.35 1.25 6.38
N GLU A 345 -18.45 1.15 7.11
CA GLU A 345 -19.54 0.20 6.84
C GLU A 345 -20.20 0.46 5.47
N MET A 346 -20.20 1.72 5.03
CA MET A 346 -20.72 2.08 3.70
C MET A 346 -19.69 1.83 2.60
N LEU A 347 -18.39 2.07 2.87
CA LEU A 347 -17.32 1.67 1.94
C LEU A 347 -17.38 0.16 1.67
N GLU A 348 -17.54 -0.66 2.70
CA GLU A 348 -17.69 -2.11 2.59
C GLU A 348 -19.00 -2.51 1.89
N LYS A 349 -20.12 -1.91 2.32
CA LYS A 349 -21.43 -2.21 1.74
C LYS A 349 -21.44 -2.01 0.22
N TYR A 350 -20.81 -0.96 -0.27
CA TYR A 350 -20.79 -0.60 -1.68
C TYR A 350 -19.47 -0.95 -2.39
N GLN A 351 -18.54 -1.63 -1.70
CA GLN A 351 -17.20 -2.01 -2.20
C GLN A 351 -16.43 -0.83 -2.80
N ILE A 352 -16.57 0.36 -2.18
CA ILE A 352 -15.86 1.56 -2.61
C ILE A 352 -14.42 1.48 -2.14
N GLN A 353 -13.49 1.53 -3.08
CA GLN A 353 -12.07 1.60 -2.79
C GLN A 353 -11.64 3.03 -2.49
N THR A 354 -10.70 3.20 -1.57
CA THR A 354 -10.14 4.52 -1.27
C THR A 354 -8.63 4.52 -1.39
N ILE A 355 -8.08 5.67 -1.79
CA ILE A 355 -6.66 5.96 -1.74
C ILE A 355 -6.42 7.02 -0.66
N PRO A 356 -5.55 6.76 0.35
CA PRO A 356 -5.37 7.68 1.46
C PRO A 356 -4.59 8.93 1.06
N LEU A 357 -5.04 10.07 1.55
CA LEU A 357 -4.23 11.27 1.61
C LEU A 357 -3.15 11.12 2.67
N THR A 358 -2.06 11.87 2.56
CA THR A 358 -1.02 11.92 3.58
C THR A 358 -1.10 13.23 4.34
N VAL A 359 -0.99 13.18 5.66
CA VAL A 359 -0.86 14.36 6.51
C VAL A 359 0.46 14.29 7.29
N SER A 360 1.14 15.42 7.45
CA SER A 360 2.41 15.48 8.18
C SER A 360 2.46 16.63 9.19
N PHE A 361 3.18 16.38 10.30
CA PHE A 361 3.58 17.36 11.31
C PHE A 361 5.11 17.33 11.38
N GLY A 362 5.78 18.35 10.84
CA GLY A 362 7.23 18.30 10.67
C GLY A 362 7.64 17.10 9.80
N ASP A 363 8.51 16.27 10.35
CA ASP A 363 9.04 15.05 9.69
C ASP A 363 8.17 13.81 9.87
N GLU A 364 7.17 13.84 10.75
CA GLU A 364 6.23 12.73 10.94
C GLU A 364 5.09 12.82 9.93
N PHE A 365 4.78 11.71 9.28
CA PHE A 365 3.64 11.65 8.36
C PHE A 365 2.74 10.47 8.66
N TYR A 366 1.50 10.56 8.20
CA TYR A 366 0.43 9.62 8.46
C TYR A 366 -0.44 9.46 7.23
N LEU A 367 -0.96 8.24 7.04
CA LEU A 367 -2.00 7.95 6.07
C LEU A 367 -3.36 8.28 6.72
N ASP A 368 -4.07 9.20 6.11
CA ASP A 368 -5.36 9.69 6.59
C ASP A 368 -6.35 8.53 6.81
N GLN A 369 -6.99 8.51 7.98
CA GLN A 369 -7.94 7.50 8.45
C GLN A 369 -7.34 6.09 8.72
N LEU A 370 -6.13 5.80 8.25
CA LEU A 370 -5.48 4.49 8.39
C LEU A 370 -4.45 4.47 9.53
N THR A 371 -3.46 5.38 9.49
CA THR A 371 -2.39 5.42 10.49
C THR A 371 -2.48 6.61 11.45
N ILE A 372 -3.52 7.42 11.29
CA ILE A 372 -3.98 8.43 12.26
C ILE A 372 -5.51 8.52 12.21
N LYS A 373 -6.16 8.47 13.35
CA LYS A 373 -7.60 8.65 13.45
C LYS A 373 -7.95 10.13 13.66
N PRO A 374 -9.17 10.59 13.28
CA PRO A 374 -9.59 11.98 13.40
C PRO A 374 -9.35 12.56 14.81
N LYS A 375 -9.65 11.80 15.85
CA LYS A 375 -9.44 12.23 17.25
C LYS A 375 -7.97 12.44 17.57
N GLN A 376 -7.10 11.47 17.23
CA GLN A 376 -5.65 11.59 17.43
C GLN A 376 -5.07 12.79 16.66
N PHE A 377 -5.58 13.02 15.44
CA PHE A 377 -5.20 14.16 14.63
C PHE A 377 -5.55 15.49 15.30
N VAL A 378 -6.77 15.63 15.85
CA VAL A 378 -7.20 16.85 16.54
C VAL A 378 -6.34 17.09 17.79
N GLU A 379 -6.09 16.06 18.60
CA GLU A 379 -5.23 16.17 19.77
C GLU A 379 -3.80 16.63 19.39
N LYS A 380 -3.25 16.08 18.30
CA LYS A 380 -1.93 16.46 17.80
C LYS A 380 -1.94 17.88 17.21
N LEU A 381 -3.00 18.26 16.49
CA LEU A 381 -3.18 19.59 15.92
C LEU A 381 -3.23 20.68 16.99
N GLU A 382 -3.85 20.41 18.14
CA GLU A 382 -3.95 21.35 19.26
C GLU A 382 -2.63 21.51 20.02
N LYS A 383 -1.84 20.43 20.11
CA LYS A 383 -0.54 20.39 20.81
C LYS A 383 0.62 20.88 19.93
N SER A 384 0.51 20.78 18.61
CA SER A 384 1.59 21.11 17.70
C SER A 384 1.77 22.62 17.53
N ALA A 385 3.02 23.05 17.57
CA ALA A 385 3.40 24.43 17.21
C ALA A 385 3.32 24.67 15.69
N GLU A 386 3.49 23.61 14.90
CA GLU A 386 3.47 23.65 13.43
C GLU A 386 2.10 23.26 12.89
N MET A 387 1.70 23.93 11.81
CA MET A 387 0.49 23.56 11.08
C MET A 387 0.73 22.30 10.26
N PRO A 388 -0.21 21.34 10.25
CA PRO A 388 -0.08 20.15 9.45
C PRO A 388 -0.06 20.48 7.96
N ARG A 389 0.73 19.71 7.22
CA ARG A 389 0.74 19.73 5.74
C ARG A 389 0.02 18.51 5.24
N SER A 390 -0.72 18.65 4.16
CA SER A 390 -1.36 17.52 3.47
C SER A 390 -0.72 17.33 2.10
N SER A 391 -0.49 16.07 1.73
CA SER A 391 0.02 15.67 0.41
C SER A 391 -0.99 14.75 -0.26
N GLN A 392 -1.09 14.91 -1.57
CA GLN A 392 -1.88 14.00 -2.41
C GLN A 392 -1.13 12.69 -2.65
N PRO A 393 -1.81 11.59 -2.98
CA PRO A 393 -1.18 10.37 -3.46
C PRO A 393 -0.32 10.64 -4.69
N SER A 394 0.80 9.93 -4.79
CA SER A 394 1.72 10.05 -5.91
C SER A 394 1.14 9.43 -7.20
N LEU A 395 1.76 9.70 -8.34
CA LEU A 395 1.43 9.03 -9.59
C LEU A 395 1.56 7.50 -9.46
N MET A 396 2.58 7.04 -8.74
CA MET A 396 2.83 5.60 -8.52
C MET A 396 1.73 4.96 -7.66
N ASP A 397 1.24 5.66 -6.62
CA ASP A 397 0.16 5.14 -5.77
C ASP A 397 -1.12 4.92 -6.58
N PHE A 398 -1.46 5.88 -7.46
CA PHE A 398 -2.58 5.72 -8.39
C PHE A 398 -2.35 4.61 -9.41
N THR A 399 -1.15 4.51 -9.98
CA THR A 399 -0.81 3.46 -10.95
C THR A 399 -0.96 2.07 -10.32
N ASN A 400 -0.42 1.88 -9.11
CA ASN A 400 -0.52 0.62 -8.38
C ASN A 400 -1.99 0.30 -8.04
N ARG A 401 -2.77 1.30 -7.59
CA ARG A 401 -4.18 1.10 -7.26
C ARG A 401 -5.02 0.75 -8.50
N TYR A 402 -4.81 1.42 -9.63
CA TYR A 402 -5.51 1.10 -10.87
C TYR A 402 -5.11 -0.26 -11.44
N ASN A 403 -3.83 -0.61 -11.44
CA ASN A 403 -3.38 -1.95 -11.83
C ASN A 403 -4.10 -3.01 -11.00
N TYR A 404 -4.09 -2.88 -9.67
CA TYR A 404 -4.82 -3.79 -8.79
C TYR A 404 -6.32 -3.87 -9.12
N LEU A 405 -7.01 -2.73 -9.29
CA LEU A 405 -8.44 -2.73 -9.59
C LEU A 405 -8.77 -3.30 -10.97
N THR A 406 -7.89 -3.10 -11.95
CA THR A 406 -8.10 -3.66 -13.31
C THR A 406 -7.97 -5.18 -13.35
N THR A 407 -7.37 -5.84 -12.36
CA THR A 407 -7.39 -7.30 -12.27
C THR A 407 -8.76 -7.83 -11.83
N HIS A 408 -9.54 -7.01 -11.10
CA HIS A 408 -10.81 -7.44 -10.51
C HIS A 408 -12.05 -6.89 -11.22
N TYR A 409 -11.96 -5.75 -11.91
CA TYR A 409 -13.10 -5.07 -12.52
C TYR A 409 -12.97 -4.97 -14.04
N ASP A 410 -14.09 -4.91 -14.74
CA ASP A 410 -14.13 -4.73 -16.19
C ASP A 410 -13.79 -3.29 -16.59
N SER A 411 -14.14 -2.33 -15.73
CA SER A 411 -13.79 -0.91 -15.87
C SER A 411 -13.80 -0.21 -14.50
N ILE A 412 -13.30 1.03 -14.44
CA ILE A 412 -13.18 1.79 -13.20
C ILE A 412 -13.71 3.21 -13.40
N VAL A 413 -14.53 3.67 -12.46
CA VAL A 413 -14.92 5.09 -12.31
C VAL A 413 -14.29 5.63 -11.02
N SER A 414 -13.44 6.63 -11.16
CA SER A 414 -12.66 7.21 -10.08
C SER A 414 -13.15 8.64 -9.80
N VAL A 415 -13.81 8.84 -8.65
CA VAL A 415 -14.43 10.14 -8.29
C VAL A 415 -13.63 10.76 -7.14
N HIS A 416 -13.05 11.91 -7.37
CA HIS A 416 -12.06 12.50 -6.44
C HIS A 416 -12.42 13.91 -5.96
N LEU A 417 -11.72 14.27 -4.87
CA LEU A 417 -11.68 15.62 -4.33
C LEU A 417 -11.43 16.65 -5.41
N ASN A 418 -12.13 17.77 -5.30
CA ASN A 418 -12.04 18.97 -6.13
C ASN A 418 -10.61 19.31 -6.59
N GLY A 419 -10.42 19.37 -7.89
CA GLY A 419 -9.14 19.68 -8.54
C GLY A 419 -8.56 21.05 -8.22
N LYS A 420 -9.38 22.02 -7.76
CA LYS A 420 -8.90 23.32 -7.30
C LYS A 420 -8.24 23.26 -5.90
N PHE A 421 -8.54 22.22 -5.12
CA PHE A 421 -7.93 22.04 -3.81
C PHE A 421 -6.68 21.17 -3.85
N SER A 422 -6.54 20.34 -4.89
CA SER A 422 -5.46 19.36 -5.01
C SER A 422 -5.11 19.08 -6.46
N GLY A 423 -3.83 18.89 -6.76
CA GLY A 423 -3.37 18.37 -8.05
C GLY A 423 -3.67 16.88 -8.30
N MET A 424 -4.37 16.23 -7.39
CA MET A 424 -4.65 14.79 -7.36
C MET A 424 -5.35 14.31 -8.65
N ILE A 425 -6.32 15.06 -9.15
CA ILE A 425 -7.02 14.78 -10.42
C ILE A 425 -6.03 14.58 -11.57
N ASN A 426 -4.98 15.39 -11.64
CA ASN A 426 -3.98 15.29 -12.70
C ASN A 426 -3.12 14.02 -12.56
N SER A 427 -2.73 13.66 -11.33
CA SER A 427 -1.99 12.43 -11.06
C SER A 427 -2.85 11.20 -11.38
N SER A 428 -4.11 11.20 -10.93
CA SER A 428 -5.10 10.17 -11.19
C SER A 428 -5.33 9.97 -12.70
N ARG A 429 -5.58 11.05 -13.47
CA ARG A 429 -5.78 10.99 -14.93
C ARG A 429 -4.55 10.46 -15.69
N LYS A 430 -3.33 10.86 -15.29
CA LYS A 430 -2.11 10.35 -15.90
C LYS A 430 -1.94 8.85 -15.65
N ALA A 431 -2.18 8.39 -14.42
CA ALA A 431 -2.13 6.98 -14.07
C ALA A 431 -3.22 6.19 -14.82
N ALA A 432 -4.46 6.67 -14.83
CA ALA A 432 -5.57 6.07 -15.55
C ALA A 432 -5.25 5.87 -17.04
N THR A 433 -4.70 6.91 -17.70
CA THR A 433 -4.30 6.82 -19.12
C THR A 433 -3.23 5.77 -19.34
N ALA A 434 -2.20 5.71 -18.48
CA ALA A 434 -1.12 4.74 -18.61
C ALA A 434 -1.63 3.30 -18.41
N VAL A 435 -2.40 3.05 -17.35
CA VAL A 435 -2.94 1.72 -17.03
C VAL A 435 -3.98 1.28 -18.06
N SER A 436 -4.87 2.17 -18.52
CA SER A 436 -5.83 1.83 -19.60
C SER A 436 -5.11 1.39 -20.88
N LYS A 437 -3.98 2.01 -21.20
CA LYS A 437 -3.19 1.65 -22.39
C LYS A 437 -2.56 0.26 -22.27
N THR A 438 -2.10 -0.14 -21.09
CA THR A 438 -1.45 -1.44 -20.87
C THR A 438 -2.46 -2.57 -20.69
N THR A 439 -3.56 -2.32 -19.97
CA THR A 439 -4.55 -3.35 -19.63
C THR A 439 -5.70 -3.46 -20.63
N GLY A 440 -5.88 -2.46 -21.50
CA GLY A 440 -7.05 -2.37 -22.39
C GLY A 440 -8.37 -2.04 -21.67
N LYS A 441 -8.36 -1.86 -20.34
CA LYS A 441 -9.56 -1.60 -19.53
C LYS A 441 -9.83 -0.10 -19.41
N LYS A 442 -11.11 0.27 -19.39
CA LYS A 442 -11.56 1.65 -19.31
C LYS A 442 -11.46 2.19 -17.88
N ILE A 443 -10.82 3.34 -17.72
CA ILE A 443 -10.68 4.04 -16.43
C ILE A 443 -11.00 5.51 -16.66
N ASP A 444 -12.12 5.98 -16.10
CA ASP A 444 -12.52 7.38 -16.17
C ASP A 444 -12.40 8.08 -14.81
N VAL A 445 -11.89 9.32 -14.85
CA VAL A 445 -11.63 10.12 -13.66
C VAL A 445 -12.52 11.34 -13.64
N VAL A 446 -13.41 11.39 -12.66
CA VAL A 446 -14.38 12.47 -12.43
C VAL A 446 -13.84 13.42 -11.37
N ASP A 447 -13.74 14.71 -11.70
CA ASP A 447 -13.58 15.78 -10.73
C ASP A 447 -14.94 16.08 -10.12
N SER A 448 -15.11 15.84 -8.83
CA SER A 448 -16.40 16.09 -8.19
C SER A 448 -16.71 17.57 -7.98
N HIS A 449 -15.73 18.45 -8.10
CA HIS A 449 -15.82 19.85 -7.66
C HIS A 449 -16.24 20.01 -6.18
N ASN A 450 -16.22 18.91 -5.42
CA ASN A 450 -16.71 18.81 -4.05
C ASN A 450 -15.61 18.33 -3.08
N ALA A 451 -15.90 18.33 -1.79
CA ALA A 451 -15.02 17.89 -0.73
C ALA A 451 -15.83 17.24 0.41
N THR A 452 -15.16 16.46 1.26
CA THR A 452 -15.75 15.89 2.46
C THR A 452 -17.06 15.13 2.16
N GLY A 453 -18.08 15.20 2.98
CA GLY A 453 -19.34 14.50 2.75
C GLY A 453 -20.06 14.87 1.45
N ALA A 454 -19.77 16.03 0.84
CA ALA A 454 -20.32 16.36 -0.49
C ALA A 454 -19.69 15.46 -1.58
N LEU A 455 -18.38 15.22 -1.52
CA LEU A 455 -17.72 14.18 -2.32
C LEU A 455 -18.27 12.79 -1.96
N GLY A 456 -18.45 12.51 -0.65
CA GLY A 456 -19.00 11.24 -0.18
C GLY A 456 -20.37 10.91 -0.77
N LEU A 457 -21.29 11.88 -0.83
CA LEU A 457 -22.60 11.69 -1.47
C LEU A 457 -22.48 11.38 -2.97
N CYS A 458 -21.57 12.06 -3.69
CA CYS A 458 -21.31 11.78 -5.11
C CYS A 458 -20.81 10.34 -5.31
N VAL A 459 -19.84 9.92 -4.51
CA VAL A 459 -19.23 8.59 -4.58
C VAL A 459 -20.25 7.51 -4.23
N LEU A 460 -21.03 7.68 -3.16
CA LEU A 460 -22.06 6.71 -2.74
C LEU A 460 -23.14 6.53 -3.81
N ARG A 461 -23.61 7.62 -4.40
CA ARG A 461 -24.62 7.54 -5.45
C ARG A 461 -24.08 6.87 -6.71
N THR A 462 -22.83 7.16 -7.06
CA THR A 462 -22.12 6.48 -8.17
C THR A 462 -21.99 4.97 -7.90
N ALA A 463 -21.59 4.58 -6.68
CA ALA A 463 -21.44 3.18 -6.32
C ALA A 463 -22.80 2.43 -6.28
N GLU A 464 -23.85 3.07 -5.76
CA GLU A 464 -25.21 2.52 -5.77
C GLU A 464 -25.70 2.26 -7.20
N ALA A 465 -25.47 3.21 -8.11
CA ALA A 465 -25.86 3.06 -9.52
C ALA A 465 -25.04 1.99 -10.25
N ALA A 466 -23.74 1.85 -9.95
CA ALA A 466 -22.88 0.80 -10.49
C ALA A 466 -23.37 -0.60 -10.08
N ILE A 467 -23.74 -0.77 -8.80
CA ILE A 467 -24.33 -2.02 -8.28
C ILE A 467 -25.71 -2.26 -8.92
N GLY A 468 -26.47 -1.19 -9.18
CA GLY A 468 -27.75 -1.26 -9.89
C GLY A 468 -27.64 -1.62 -11.37
N GLY A 469 -26.42 -1.82 -11.90
CA GLY A 469 -26.17 -2.27 -13.28
C GLY A 469 -26.14 -1.16 -14.32
N MET A 470 -25.93 0.10 -13.91
CA MET A 470 -25.75 1.21 -14.86
C MET A 470 -24.46 1.01 -15.66
N GLU A 471 -24.51 1.22 -16.97
CA GLU A 471 -23.38 1.07 -17.87
C GLU A 471 -22.33 2.18 -17.66
N HIS A 472 -21.06 1.88 -17.96
CA HIS A 472 -19.92 2.74 -17.61
C HIS A 472 -20.05 4.20 -18.08
N ASP A 473 -20.37 4.41 -19.35
CA ASP A 473 -20.44 5.78 -19.91
C ASP A 473 -21.59 6.59 -19.35
N GLU A 474 -22.72 5.96 -19.11
CA GLU A 474 -23.86 6.56 -18.44
C GLU A 474 -23.52 6.88 -16.98
N LEU A 475 -22.82 5.97 -16.29
CA LEU A 475 -22.40 6.16 -14.91
C LEU A 475 -21.48 7.36 -14.76
N VAL A 476 -20.50 7.52 -15.66
CA VAL A 476 -19.60 8.70 -15.69
C VAL A 476 -20.38 9.99 -15.90
N ALA A 477 -21.27 10.03 -16.89
CA ALA A 477 -22.11 11.19 -17.17
C ALA A 477 -23.00 11.56 -15.98
N LYS A 478 -23.62 10.56 -15.34
CA LYS A 478 -24.44 10.75 -14.14
C LYS A 478 -23.62 11.17 -12.92
N SER A 479 -22.42 10.65 -12.73
CA SER A 479 -21.54 11.07 -11.64
C SER A 479 -21.16 12.55 -11.73
N ILE A 480 -20.94 13.06 -12.95
CA ILE A 480 -20.72 14.49 -13.19
C ILE A 480 -21.99 15.28 -12.86
N GLU A 481 -23.15 14.86 -13.39
CA GLU A 481 -24.44 15.52 -13.10
C GLU A 481 -24.74 15.57 -11.60
N TRP A 482 -24.54 14.46 -10.88
CA TRP A 482 -24.78 14.41 -9.43
C TRP A 482 -23.81 15.30 -8.66
N SER A 483 -22.56 15.43 -9.12
CA SER A 483 -21.58 16.32 -8.49
C SER A 483 -22.02 17.79 -8.52
N GLU A 484 -22.74 18.21 -9.54
CA GLU A 484 -23.30 19.56 -9.67
C GLU A 484 -24.55 19.78 -8.78
N LYS A 485 -25.23 18.68 -8.40
CA LYS A 485 -26.47 18.70 -7.59
C LYS A 485 -26.20 18.70 -6.07
N VAL A 486 -24.94 18.72 -5.64
CA VAL A 486 -24.58 18.74 -4.21
C VAL A 486 -24.29 20.17 -3.76
N LYS A 487 -24.74 20.50 -2.55
CA LYS A 487 -24.38 21.72 -1.82
C LYS A 487 -23.71 21.37 -0.51
N LEU A 488 -22.60 22.04 -0.24
CA LEU A 488 -21.82 21.91 0.99
C LEU A 488 -21.88 23.20 1.79
N PHE A 489 -22.20 23.09 3.09
CA PHE A 489 -22.23 24.19 4.05
C PHE A 489 -21.28 23.86 5.19
N VAL A 490 -20.22 24.66 5.37
CA VAL A 490 -19.18 24.45 6.39
C VAL A 490 -19.16 25.60 7.38
N SER A 491 -19.50 25.33 8.64
CA SER A 491 -19.43 26.29 9.75
C SER A 491 -18.09 26.15 10.47
N CYS A 492 -17.25 27.17 10.39
CA CYS A 492 -15.96 27.21 11.07
C CYS A 492 -16.07 27.98 12.39
N VAL A 493 -15.51 27.40 13.47
CA VAL A 493 -15.47 28.03 14.80
C VAL A 493 -14.19 28.86 14.96
N ASN A 494 -13.06 28.35 14.50
CA ASN A 494 -11.75 28.99 14.61
C ASN A 494 -11.15 29.26 13.23
N THR A 495 -11.10 30.53 12.87
CA THR A 495 -10.59 30.97 11.56
C THR A 495 -9.07 30.90 11.40
N LYS A 496 -8.32 30.67 12.51
CA LYS A 496 -6.84 30.55 12.49
C LYS A 496 -6.37 29.49 11.48
N TYR A 497 -6.99 28.34 11.50
CA TYR A 497 -6.62 27.20 10.64
C TYR A 497 -6.87 27.52 9.16
N LEU A 498 -8.01 28.10 8.84
CA LEU A 498 -8.36 28.46 7.48
C LEU A 498 -7.46 29.56 6.90
N ILE A 499 -7.13 30.57 7.71
CA ILE A 499 -6.20 31.65 7.33
C ILE A 499 -4.82 31.07 7.03
N ASN A 500 -4.32 30.19 7.89
CA ASN A 500 -3.00 29.57 7.74
C ASN A 500 -2.94 28.54 6.60
N SER A 501 -4.09 28.08 6.09
CA SER A 501 -4.15 27.11 4.99
C SER A 501 -3.69 27.67 3.63
N GLY A 502 -3.58 29.00 3.50
CA GLY A 502 -3.19 29.66 2.25
C GLY A 502 -4.24 29.62 1.13
N ARG A 503 -5.43 29.10 1.39
CA ARG A 503 -6.50 28.93 0.38
C ARG A 503 -7.52 30.08 0.35
N LEU A 504 -7.36 31.08 1.22
CA LEU A 504 -8.12 32.32 1.19
C LEU A 504 -7.29 33.43 0.57
N SER A 505 -7.94 34.30 -0.21
CA SER A 505 -7.27 35.54 -0.65
C SER A 505 -6.83 36.36 0.58
N THR A 506 -5.71 37.07 0.46
CA THR A 506 -5.11 37.87 1.54
C THR A 506 -6.12 38.86 2.15
N PHE A 507 -6.97 39.44 1.32
CA PHE A 507 -8.02 40.35 1.77
C PHE A 507 -9.09 39.65 2.61
N ARG A 508 -9.59 38.46 2.17
CA ARG A 508 -10.57 37.68 2.94
C ARG A 508 -10.00 37.21 4.27
N ALA A 509 -8.73 36.77 4.28
CA ALA A 509 -8.03 36.35 5.48
C ALA A 509 -7.90 37.51 6.50
N MET A 510 -7.60 38.72 6.02
CA MET A 510 -7.50 39.92 6.86
C MET A 510 -8.86 40.29 7.47
N MET A 511 -9.93 40.26 6.71
CA MET A 511 -11.29 40.54 7.22
C MET A 511 -11.73 39.56 8.30
N LEU A 512 -11.47 38.26 8.11
CA LEU A 512 -11.80 37.20 9.11
C LEU A 512 -11.02 37.42 10.42
N LYS A 513 -9.78 37.91 10.34
CA LYS A 513 -8.92 38.16 11.49
C LYS A 513 -9.36 39.39 12.31
N LEU A 514 -9.80 40.44 11.60
CA LEU A 514 -10.18 41.73 12.23
C LEU A 514 -11.52 41.65 12.97
N PHE A 515 -12.51 40.96 12.45
CA PHE A 515 -13.90 41.03 12.94
C PHE A 515 -14.32 39.87 13.86
N LYS A 516 -13.45 38.88 14.17
CA LYS A 516 -13.76 37.71 15.03
C LYS A 516 -15.06 36.99 14.61
N ILE A 517 -15.40 37.02 13.33
CA ILE A 517 -16.61 36.41 12.79
C ILE A 517 -16.47 34.90 12.69
N LYS A 518 -17.62 34.22 12.74
CA LYS A 518 -17.76 32.78 12.48
C LYS A 518 -18.27 32.59 11.06
N PRO A 519 -17.40 32.28 10.10
CA PRO A 519 -17.81 32.19 8.71
C PRO A 519 -18.59 30.89 8.45
N LEU A 520 -19.49 30.96 7.51
CA LEU A 520 -20.14 29.84 6.85
C LEU A 520 -19.67 29.82 5.40
N PHE A 521 -18.99 28.76 5.01
CA PHE A 521 -18.50 28.58 3.65
C PHE A 521 -19.38 27.62 2.85
N THR A 522 -19.40 27.80 1.54
CA THR A 522 -19.98 26.90 0.55
C THR A 522 -19.04 26.80 -0.64
N LEU A 523 -19.36 25.89 -1.57
CA LEU A 523 -18.69 25.80 -2.87
C LEU A 523 -19.62 26.33 -3.95
N ASP A 524 -19.07 27.06 -4.93
CA ASP A 524 -19.81 27.41 -6.14
C ASP A 524 -19.80 26.26 -7.16
N SER A 525 -20.41 26.45 -8.33
CA SER A 525 -20.50 25.45 -9.40
C SER A 525 -19.13 25.03 -9.94
N GLU A 526 -18.13 25.88 -9.81
CA GLU A 526 -16.74 25.60 -10.22
C GLU A 526 -15.91 24.97 -9.11
N GLY A 527 -16.50 24.73 -7.94
CA GLY A 527 -15.82 24.19 -6.76
C GLY A 527 -14.97 25.21 -6.01
N GLU A 528 -15.11 26.52 -6.26
CA GLU A 528 -14.37 27.53 -5.50
C GLU A 528 -15.01 27.79 -4.14
N LEU A 529 -14.15 27.96 -3.14
CA LEU A 529 -14.59 28.26 -1.78
C LEU A 529 -15.16 29.67 -1.70
N GLN A 530 -16.46 29.76 -1.44
CA GLN A 530 -17.19 31.00 -1.28
C GLN A 530 -17.56 31.26 0.18
N LEU A 531 -17.50 32.51 0.60
CA LEU A 531 -18.08 32.94 1.87
C LEU A 531 -19.61 33.11 1.66
N GLY A 532 -20.36 32.08 2.05
CA GLY A 532 -21.83 32.12 1.93
C GLY A 532 -22.44 33.17 2.86
N THR A 533 -22.02 33.18 4.13
CA THR A 533 -22.45 34.17 5.14
C THR A 533 -21.52 34.11 6.37
N PHE A 534 -21.80 34.93 7.39
CA PHE A 534 -21.08 34.85 8.67
C PHE A 534 -22.00 35.20 9.83
N SER A 535 -21.61 34.83 11.03
CA SER A 535 -22.24 35.24 12.28
C SER A 535 -21.20 35.53 13.36
N PHE A 536 -21.64 36.08 14.48
CA PHE A 536 -20.78 36.31 15.64
C PHE A 536 -20.82 35.15 16.64
N ARG A 537 -21.82 34.29 16.56
CA ARG A 537 -22.00 33.10 17.40
C ARG A 537 -22.17 31.85 16.54
N THR A 538 -21.55 30.77 16.91
CA THR A 538 -21.62 29.49 16.15
C THR A 538 -23.07 28.98 16.03
N LYS A 539 -23.90 29.11 17.08
CA LYS A 539 -25.31 28.69 17.05
C LYS A 539 -26.13 29.45 15.99
N ASP A 540 -25.76 30.67 15.65
CA ASP A 540 -26.43 31.44 14.60
C ASP A 540 -26.07 30.95 13.20
N ASN A 541 -24.87 30.35 13.02
CA ASN A 541 -24.53 29.67 11.76
C ASN A 541 -25.46 28.48 11.50
N PHE A 542 -25.85 27.73 12.53
CA PHE A 542 -26.77 26.61 12.36
C PHE A 542 -28.14 27.06 11.84
N LYS A 543 -28.67 28.18 12.37
CA LYS A 543 -29.91 28.78 11.84
C LYS A 543 -29.76 29.21 10.38
N LYS A 544 -28.59 29.75 10.02
CA LYS A 544 -28.28 30.15 8.64
C LYS A 544 -28.16 28.95 7.70
N ILE A 545 -27.51 27.87 8.14
CA ILE A 545 -27.48 26.60 7.37
C ILE A 545 -28.92 26.15 7.07
N LEU A 546 -29.79 26.13 8.07
CA LEU A 546 -31.18 25.74 7.90
C LEU A 546 -31.94 26.68 6.95
N GLY A 547 -31.69 28.00 7.05
CA GLY A 547 -32.25 28.96 6.10
C GLY A 547 -31.82 28.70 4.66
N LEU A 548 -30.52 28.46 4.46
CA LEU A 548 -29.96 28.13 3.14
C LEU A 548 -30.47 26.78 2.61
N ILE A 549 -30.60 25.77 3.46
CA ILE A 549 -31.20 24.48 3.06
C ILE A 549 -32.66 24.70 2.65
N LYS A 550 -33.43 25.42 3.46
CA LYS A 550 -34.82 25.73 3.14
C LYS A 550 -34.95 26.46 1.81
N GLU A 551 -34.20 27.54 1.62
CA GLU A 551 -34.19 28.35 0.39
C GLU A 551 -33.85 27.53 -0.87
N ASN A 552 -32.84 26.65 -0.79
CA ASN A 552 -32.38 25.87 -1.93
C ASN A 552 -33.22 24.62 -2.21
N TYR A 553 -33.92 24.06 -1.22
CA TYR A 553 -34.55 22.72 -1.31
C TYR A 553 -36.06 22.71 -0.96
N GLU A 554 -36.71 23.84 -0.64
CA GLU A 554 -38.13 23.87 -0.23
C GLU A 554 -39.07 23.24 -1.27
N HIS A 555 -38.68 23.30 -2.56
CA HIS A 555 -39.47 22.77 -3.67
C HIS A 555 -38.74 21.68 -4.46
N LYS A 556 -37.62 21.16 -3.95
CA LYS A 556 -36.82 20.18 -4.62
C LYS A 556 -36.81 18.87 -3.86
N LYS A 557 -36.76 17.77 -4.59
CA LYS A 557 -36.60 16.46 -3.96
C LYS A 557 -35.15 16.26 -3.60
N ILE A 558 -34.91 15.89 -2.35
CA ILE A 558 -33.60 15.57 -1.80
C ILE A 558 -33.36 14.08 -1.96
N TRP A 559 -32.26 13.71 -2.61
CA TRP A 559 -31.82 12.32 -2.63
C TRP A 559 -31.34 11.90 -1.24
N ASN A 560 -30.30 12.56 -0.68
CA ASN A 560 -29.81 12.33 0.67
C ASN A 560 -29.00 13.53 1.18
N TYR A 561 -28.65 13.49 2.48
CA TYR A 561 -27.71 14.41 3.10
C TYR A 561 -26.86 13.69 4.15
N CYS A 562 -25.70 14.26 4.47
CA CYS A 562 -24.81 13.81 5.53
C CYS A 562 -24.24 14.97 6.34
N ILE A 563 -23.74 14.67 7.52
CA ILE A 563 -23.19 15.66 8.43
C ILE A 563 -21.79 15.20 8.84
N MET A 564 -20.81 16.09 8.67
CA MET A 564 -19.43 15.87 9.12
C MET A 564 -19.09 16.82 10.25
N HIS A 565 -18.22 16.40 11.15
CA HIS A 565 -17.74 17.24 12.24
C HIS A 565 -16.23 17.05 12.48
N VAL A 566 -15.63 17.99 13.18
CA VAL A 566 -14.25 17.89 13.66
C VAL A 566 -14.31 17.92 15.17
N ASP A 567 -14.28 16.75 15.80
CA ASP A 567 -14.41 16.56 17.26
C ASP A 567 -15.59 17.37 17.86
N ASN A 568 -16.77 17.27 17.24
CA ASN A 568 -17.97 18.01 17.66
C ASN A 568 -19.27 17.20 17.46
N PRO A 569 -19.38 15.98 18.01
CA PRO A 569 -20.53 15.11 17.79
C PRO A 569 -21.84 15.72 18.30
N GLU A 570 -21.82 16.50 19.38
CA GLU A 570 -23.02 17.16 19.94
C GLU A 570 -23.65 18.15 18.94
N ALA A 571 -22.82 18.96 18.27
CA ALA A 571 -23.32 19.89 17.28
C ALA A 571 -23.80 19.17 16.01
N ALA A 572 -23.13 18.09 15.61
CA ALA A 572 -23.55 17.27 14.49
C ALA A 572 -24.91 16.61 14.76
N GLN A 573 -25.11 16.07 15.97
CA GLN A 573 -26.38 15.48 16.41
C GLN A 573 -27.51 16.53 16.43
N TYR A 574 -27.23 17.72 16.99
CA TYR A 574 -28.19 18.82 16.97
C TYR A 574 -28.61 19.20 15.55
N LEU A 575 -27.63 19.35 14.62
CA LEU A 575 -27.92 19.64 13.22
C LEU A 575 -28.72 18.51 12.55
N SER A 576 -28.42 17.26 12.85
CA SER A 576 -29.19 16.12 12.35
C SER A 576 -30.67 16.25 12.71
N GLU A 577 -31.00 16.51 13.98
CA GLU A 577 -32.38 16.62 14.45
C GLU A 577 -33.15 17.78 13.79
N VAL A 578 -32.45 18.89 13.53
CA VAL A 578 -33.08 20.08 12.96
C VAL A 578 -33.24 19.96 11.44
N VAL A 579 -32.24 19.39 10.76
CA VAL A 579 -32.32 19.12 9.31
C VAL A 579 -33.35 18.00 9.04
N GLU A 580 -33.43 16.98 9.88
CA GLU A 580 -34.46 15.92 9.78
C GLU A 580 -35.88 16.52 9.88
N LYS A 581 -36.11 17.43 10.81
CA LYS A 581 -37.41 18.15 10.91
C LYS A 581 -37.74 18.97 9.68
N LEU A 582 -36.73 19.53 9.02
CA LEU A 582 -36.91 20.34 7.82
C LEU A 582 -37.14 19.48 6.55
N THR A 583 -36.40 18.38 6.43
CA THR A 583 -36.37 17.53 5.22
C THR A 583 -37.29 16.33 5.30
N GLY A 584 -37.73 15.95 6.52
CA GLY A 584 -38.47 14.71 6.77
C GLY A 584 -37.62 13.43 6.66
N ARG A 585 -36.30 13.55 6.55
CA ARG A 585 -35.36 12.44 6.37
C ARG A 585 -34.23 12.51 7.40
N LYS A 586 -33.77 11.36 7.89
CA LYS A 586 -32.53 11.25 8.66
C LYS A 586 -31.32 11.44 7.74
N PRO A 587 -30.17 11.90 8.29
CA PRO A 587 -28.96 11.92 7.50
C PRO A 587 -28.58 10.49 7.08
N LEU A 588 -27.97 10.36 5.91
CA LEU A 588 -27.42 9.09 5.45
C LEU A 588 -26.35 8.58 6.41
N TYR A 589 -25.53 9.50 6.92
CA TYR A 589 -24.55 9.26 7.99
C TYR A 589 -24.16 10.56 8.70
N ILE A 590 -23.53 10.40 9.87
CA ILE A 590 -22.81 11.43 10.60
C ILE A 590 -21.42 10.88 10.84
N GLU A 591 -20.36 11.61 10.43
CA GLU A 591 -18.99 11.10 10.50
C GLU A 591 -17.99 12.20 10.91
N ASP A 592 -16.85 11.78 11.45
CA ASP A 592 -15.71 12.66 11.63
C ASP A 592 -15.10 13.04 10.27
N ALA A 593 -14.79 14.31 10.10
CA ALA A 593 -14.14 14.79 8.89
C ALA A 593 -12.69 14.30 8.81
N CYS A 594 -12.22 14.02 7.59
CA CYS A 594 -10.84 13.61 7.32
C CYS A 594 -9.82 14.63 7.85
N THR A 595 -8.59 14.16 8.08
CA THR A 595 -7.51 15.00 8.64
C THR A 595 -7.20 16.22 7.77
N MET A 596 -7.33 16.07 6.43
CA MET A 596 -7.11 17.17 5.50
C MET A 596 -8.09 18.32 5.74
N LEU A 597 -9.40 18.01 5.84
CA LEU A 597 -10.41 19.03 6.11
C LEU A 597 -10.25 19.56 7.54
N ALA A 598 -10.11 18.68 8.53
CA ALA A 598 -9.92 19.06 9.92
C ALA A 598 -8.76 20.04 10.12
N GLY A 599 -7.63 19.82 9.45
CA GLY A 599 -6.47 20.73 9.45
C GLY A 599 -6.72 22.09 8.80
N LYS A 600 -7.76 22.24 7.95
CA LYS A 600 -8.12 23.50 7.28
C LYS A 600 -9.17 24.28 8.05
N VAL A 601 -10.22 23.61 8.54
CA VAL A 601 -11.35 24.28 9.22
C VAL A 601 -11.19 24.33 10.73
N GLY A 602 -10.34 23.47 11.29
CA GLY A 602 -10.01 23.39 12.71
C GLY A 602 -11.06 22.64 13.55
N PRO A 603 -10.71 22.37 14.83
CA PRO A 603 -11.60 21.71 15.77
C PRO A 603 -12.93 22.44 15.95
N LYS A 604 -13.98 21.65 16.28
CA LYS A 604 -15.36 22.09 16.51
C LYS A 604 -16.09 22.62 15.27
N ALA A 605 -15.49 22.52 14.08
CA ALA A 605 -16.21 22.77 12.82
C ALA A 605 -17.28 21.70 12.58
N VAL A 606 -18.34 22.08 11.86
CA VAL A 606 -19.40 21.18 11.40
C VAL A 606 -19.76 21.50 9.96
N ALA A 607 -20.03 20.47 9.17
CA ALA A 607 -20.45 20.63 7.79
C ALA A 607 -21.73 19.80 7.50
N VAL A 608 -22.58 20.33 6.63
CA VAL A 608 -23.74 19.64 6.09
C VAL A 608 -23.59 19.59 4.57
N ALA A 609 -23.62 18.40 4.02
CA ALA A 609 -23.73 18.20 2.58
C ALA A 609 -25.10 17.65 2.24
N ILE A 610 -25.72 18.17 1.20
CA ILE A 610 -27.06 17.79 0.76
C ILE A 610 -27.11 17.67 -0.76
N MET A 611 -27.70 16.59 -1.25
CA MET A 611 -27.81 16.28 -2.68
C MET A 611 -29.27 16.26 -3.14
N GLU A 612 -29.53 16.94 -4.25
CA GLU A 612 -30.80 16.88 -4.97
C GLU A 612 -30.94 15.56 -5.77
N GLU A 613 -32.18 15.08 -5.98
CA GLU A 613 -32.45 13.92 -6.85
C GLU A 613 -31.93 14.09 -8.28
#